data_32572d5db10927974f4990338c42331d
#
_entry.id   32572d5db10927974f4990338c42331d
#
_cell.length_a   1.000
_cell.length_b   1.000
_cell.length_c   1.000
_cell.angle_alpha   90.00
_cell.angle_beta   90.00
_cell.angle_gamma   90.00
#
_symmetry.space_group_name_H-M   'P 1'
#
loop_
_entity.id
_entity.type
_entity.pdbx_description
1 polymer ?
#
loop_
_entity_poly.entity_id
_entity_poly.type
_entity_poly.pdbx_seq_one_letter_code
_entity_poly.pdbx_strand_id
1 'polypeptide(L)'
;MKKQFYENVRENTIVLERTQNNQRTRFILARTVVFPAMFAALIHGYDVDAPAEMMLGGFLLLLFVVLVARHRKLERLRLLTKAYLAVTAGYLARFTGEWKSLPEDGAGYGKEKRPPDRDLHIFGAASLYQYLCAARTQAGRERLAAALTATPRDLARTRQRQAAVAELLVHPLLCIELEARGARLPDGHDTRALAKELAQPLSSSLKVISCIGIVFASAFALSFLWAAFAGGSWILPLFLFMFNLTVAIAFYPRTQRELAPLGRMARELRLYGRIFRTLERAPLRGEAFAAVLAPLFAPVRATTAQSRLTTLAECAAMRRNVLFFMLANGALLWDLHCMAYFSHWRVQAGTAAAGWLKVWAEVEVLLSLARVGHTRAVHTFPQFLDEAVPRLDAQEATPLVIAEETATPNDAHLAAGTLVITGSNMSGKTTYMRTLGSNTVLAYAGAPVCASSFALTPMAVYTSIQISDDLAGGISTFYAELLRIKKMMEYSKRGKPMLILIDEIFRGTNSADRIVGAREAIRRLTLPHAITIVTTHDFELCDLGREGVPVANAHFEEHYEGDKILFDFKIRTGRCRTTNAQYLLRMAGIMGD
;
A
#
# COMPACT_ATOMS: atom_id res chain seq x y z
N MET A 1 7.39 6.77 -23.71
CA MET A 1 6.07 6.10 -23.83
C MET A 1 5.31 6.04 -22.52
N LYS A 2 5.86 5.49 -21.41
CA LYS A 2 5.16 5.37 -20.11
C LYS A 2 4.80 6.74 -19.50
N LYS A 3 5.74 7.69 -19.43
CA LYS A 3 5.50 9.06 -18.93
C LYS A 3 4.35 9.73 -19.68
N GLN A 4 4.38 9.69 -21.03
CA GLN A 4 3.35 10.27 -21.88
C GLN A 4 1.94 9.69 -21.62
N PHE A 5 1.85 8.39 -21.29
CA PHE A 5 0.59 7.78 -20.92
C PHE A 5 -0.02 8.45 -19.66
N TYR A 6 0.79 8.66 -18.61
CA TYR A 6 0.31 9.31 -17.38
C TYR A 6 0.02 10.80 -17.58
N GLU A 7 0.77 11.49 -18.43
CA GLU A 7 0.50 12.87 -18.82
C GLU A 7 -0.86 12.98 -19.53
N ASN A 8 -1.15 12.12 -20.49
CA ASN A 8 -2.42 12.08 -21.21
C ASN A 8 -3.59 11.76 -20.25
N VAL A 9 -3.43 10.80 -19.34
CA VAL A 9 -4.44 10.48 -18.33
C VAL A 9 -4.71 11.69 -17.44
N ARG A 10 -3.66 12.40 -17.00
CA ARG A 10 -3.77 13.61 -16.19
C ARG A 10 -4.51 14.73 -16.91
N GLU A 11 -4.15 15.01 -18.16
CA GLU A 11 -4.79 16.05 -18.97
C GLU A 11 -6.28 15.78 -19.15
N ASN A 12 -6.66 14.56 -19.55
CA ASN A 12 -8.06 14.16 -19.68
C ASN A 12 -8.82 14.32 -18.35
N THR A 13 -8.15 13.99 -17.22
CA THR A 13 -8.75 14.13 -15.90
C THR A 13 -8.92 15.60 -15.49
N ILE A 14 -8.02 16.50 -15.88
CA ILE A 14 -8.15 17.96 -15.66
C ILE A 14 -9.34 18.52 -16.42
N VAL A 15 -9.53 18.12 -17.68
CA VAL A 15 -10.70 18.53 -18.50
C VAL A 15 -11.99 18.06 -17.82
N LEU A 16 -12.02 16.82 -17.34
CA LEU A 16 -13.16 16.28 -16.59
C LEU A 16 -13.43 17.08 -15.31
N GLU A 17 -12.40 17.42 -14.54
CA GLU A 17 -12.54 18.22 -13.30
C GLU A 17 -13.12 19.60 -13.60
N ARG A 18 -12.65 20.29 -14.65
CA ARG A 18 -13.20 21.59 -15.09
C ARG A 18 -14.67 21.48 -15.44
N THR A 19 -15.05 20.46 -16.21
CA THR A 19 -16.45 20.20 -16.58
C THR A 19 -17.33 19.97 -15.35
N GLN A 20 -16.85 19.16 -14.40
CA GLN A 20 -17.56 18.90 -13.14
C GLN A 20 -17.67 20.16 -12.26
N ASN A 21 -16.65 21.03 -12.24
CA ASN A 21 -16.70 22.30 -11.54
C ASN A 21 -17.78 23.23 -12.13
N ASN A 22 -17.85 23.34 -13.47
CA ASN A 22 -18.88 24.13 -14.13
C ASN A 22 -20.29 23.60 -13.84
N GLN A 23 -20.49 22.28 -13.88
CA GLN A 23 -21.76 21.66 -13.50
C GLN A 23 -22.11 21.92 -12.03
N ARG A 24 -21.14 21.86 -11.12
CA ARG A 24 -21.34 22.18 -9.70
C ARG A 24 -21.86 23.59 -9.52
N THR A 25 -21.25 24.58 -10.17
CA THR A 25 -21.68 25.97 -10.09
C THR A 25 -23.12 26.13 -10.60
N ARG A 26 -23.49 25.48 -11.72
CA ARG A 26 -24.86 25.47 -12.24
C ARG A 26 -25.87 24.88 -11.24
N PHE A 27 -25.52 23.76 -10.56
CA PHE A 27 -26.39 23.18 -9.55
C PHE A 27 -26.52 24.06 -8.30
N ILE A 28 -25.44 24.75 -7.88
CA ILE A 28 -25.51 25.73 -6.78
C ILE A 28 -26.47 26.87 -7.16
N LEU A 29 -26.28 27.49 -8.32
CA LEU A 29 -27.14 28.59 -8.79
C LEU A 29 -28.62 28.16 -8.90
N ALA A 30 -28.88 27.00 -9.54
CA ALA A 30 -30.24 26.47 -9.65
C ALA A 30 -30.89 26.27 -8.27
N ARG A 31 -30.18 25.74 -7.30
CA ARG A 31 -30.70 25.56 -5.93
C ARG A 31 -30.94 26.87 -5.20
N THR A 32 -30.08 27.88 -5.42
CA THR A 32 -30.20 29.21 -4.81
C THR A 32 -31.45 29.94 -5.33
N VAL A 33 -31.88 29.66 -6.57
CA VAL A 33 -33.10 30.22 -7.15
C VAL A 33 -34.34 29.41 -6.76
N VAL A 34 -34.27 28.08 -6.92
CA VAL A 34 -35.45 27.20 -6.69
C VAL A 34 -35.87 27.19 -5.23
N PHE A 35 -34.93 27.28 -4.28
CA PHE A 35 -35.26 27.23 -2.85
C PHE A 35 -36.15 28.37 -2.37
N PRO A 36 -35.83 29.67 -2.58
CA PRO A 36 -36.71 30.76 -2.18
C PRO A 36 -37.99 30.79 -3.01
N ALA A 37 -37.96 30.47 -4.32
CA ALA A 37 -39.17 30.40 -5.15
C ALA A 37 -40.17 29.34 -4.64
N MET A 38 -39.65 28.19 -4.18
CA MET A 38 -40.45 27.13 -3.53
C MET A 38 -41.18 27.65 -2.29
N PHE A 39 -40.45 28.35 -1.39
CA PHE A 39 -41.05 28.90 -0.19
C PHE A 39 -42.06 30.00 -0.49
N ALA A 40 -41.75 30.90 -1.43
CA ALA A 40 -42.67 31.97 -1.86
C ALA A 40 -43.98 31.38 -2.39
N ALA A 41 -43.91 30.36 -3.27
CA ALA A 41 -45.09 29.70 -3.82
C ALA A 41 -45.92 28.96 -2.76
N LEU A 42 -45.27 28.29 -1.80
CA LEU A 42 -45.99 27.59 -0.74
C LEU A 42 -46.63 28.53 0.27
N ILE A 43 -45.94 29.61 0.69
CA ILE A 43 -46.47 30.58 1.64
C ILE A 43 -47.62 31.38 1.01
N HIS A 44 -47.38 31.96 -0.19
CA HIS A 44 -48.40 32.74 -0.86
C HIS A 44 -49.63 31.89 -1.25
N GLY A 45 -49.41 30.68 -1.76
CA GLY A 45 -50.48 29.74 -2.06
C GLY A 45 -51.33 29.34 -0.86
N TYR A 46 -50.71 29.27 0.35
CA TYR A 46 -51.41 29.04 1.60
C TYR A 46 -52.19 30.27 2.08
N ASP A 47 -51.55 31.47 2.02
CA ASP A 47 -52.18 32.72 2.52
C ASP A 47 -53.37 33.16 1.66
N VAL A 48 -53.35 32.90 0.36
CA VAL A 48 -54.39 33.33 -0.62
C VAL A 48 -55.34 32.18 -0.99
N ASP A 49 -55.18 31.00 -0.37
CA ASP A 49 -55.96 29.78 -0.67
C ASP A 49 -55.94 29.42 -2.19
N ALA A 50 -54.77 29.57 -2.83
CA ALA A 50 -54.57 29.35 -4.27
C ALA A 50 -53.97 27.93 -4.50
N PRO A 51 -54.77 26.91 -4.86
CA PRO A 51 -54.31 25.53 -5.03
C PRO A 51 -53.28 25.39 -6.16
N ALA A 52 -53.34 26.21 -7.19
CA ALA A 52 -52.35 26.20 -8.28
C ALA A 52 -50.94 26.59 -7.79
N GLU A 53 -50.81 27.54 -6.88
CA GLU A 53 -49.54 27.97 -6.32
C GLU A 53 -48.99 26.93 -5.30
N MET A 54 -49.88 26.30 -4.54
CA MET A 54 -49.49 25.17 -3.68
C MET A 54 -48.95 23.99 -4.50
N MET A 55 -49.58 23.68 -5.66
CA MET A 55 -49.09 22.67 -6.60
C MET A 55 -47.74 23.06 -7.19
N LEU A 56 -47.55 24.33 -7.57
CA LEU A 56 -46.27 24.87 -8.04
C LEU A 56 -45.18 24.71 -6.94
N GLY A 57 -45.49 25.07 -5.70
CA GLY A 57 -44.61 24.90 -4.54
C GLY A 57 -44.22 23.44 -4.32
N GLY A 58 -45.19 22.51 -4.42
CA GLY A 58 -44.92 21.07 -4.38
C GLY A 58 -44.02 20.57 -5.51
N PHE A 59 -44.24 21.06 -6.74
CA PHE A 59 -43.37 20.76 -7.89
C PHE A 59 -41.92 21.28 -7.65
N LEU A 60 -41.78 22.53 -7.20
CA LEU A 60 -40.47 23.12 -6.89
C LEU A 60 -39.75 22.38 -5.75
N LEU A 61 -40.48 21.87 -4.77
CA LEU A 61 -39.93 21.01 -3.71
C LEU A 61 -39.35 19.71 -4.31
N LEU A 62 -40.09 19.04 -5.16
CA LEU A 62 -39.62 17.84 -5.86
C LEU A 62 -38.37 18.14 -6.71
N LEU A 63 -38.41 19.23 -7.47
CA LEU A 63 -37.25 19.69 -8.26
C LEU A 63 -36.05 19.98 -7.37
N PHE A 64 -36.22 20.64 -6.22
CA PHE A 64 -35.18 20.93 -5.27
C PHE A 64 -34.56 19.64 -4.73
N VAL A 65 -35.35 18.66 -4.36
CA VAL A 65 -34.87 17.34 -3.89
C VAL A 65 -34.04 16.64 -4.98
N VAL A 66 -34.50 16.67 -6.23
CA VAL A 66 -33.75 16.10 -7.38
C VAL A 66 -32.42 16.84 -7.57
N LEU A 67 -32.42 18.18 -7.53
CA LEU A 67 -31.20 18.99 -7.66
C LEU A 67 -30.19 18.66 -6.53
N VAL A 68 -30.66 18.51 -5.29
CA VAL A 68 -29.82 18.11 -4.16
C VAL A 68 -29.22 16.71 -4.38
N ALA A 69 -30.02 15.75 -4.83
CA ALA A 69 -29.56 14.39 -5.11
C ALA A 69 -28.50 14.36 -6.23
N ARG A 70 -28.74 15.10 -7.32
CA ARG A 70 -27.78 15.24 -8.44
C ARG A 70 -26.50 15.94 -8.01
N HIS A 71 -26.59 17.02 -7.24
CA HIS A 71 -25.45 17.73 -6.71
C HIS A 71 -24.59 16.82 -5.80
N ARG A 72 -25.22 16.06 -4.88
CA ARG A 72 -24.49 15.08 -4.02
C ARG A 72 -23.80 14.00 -4.85
N LYS A 73 -24.42 13.53 -5.94
CA LYS A 73 -23.79 12.57 -6.85
C LYS A 73 -22.57 13.18 -7.53
N LEU A 74 -22.69 14.43 -8.03
CA LEU A 74 -21.59 15.15 -8.67
C LEU A 74 -20.41 15.38 -7.71
N GLU A 75 -20.66 15.78 -6.46
CA GLU A 75 -19.61 15.97 -5.46
C GLU A 75 -18.82 14.66 -5.18
N ARG A 76 -19.53 13.52 -5.15
CA ARG A 76 -18.86 12.22 -5.01
C ARG A 76 -17.95 11.90 -6.19
N LEU A 77 -18.36 12.24 -7.41
CA LEU A 77 -17.54 12.06 -8.63
C LEU A 77 -16.34 13.00 -8.62
N ARG A 78 -16.52 14.28 -8.26
CA ARG A 78 -15.42 15.25 -8.13
C ARG A 78 -14.34 14.79 -7.16
N LEU A 79 -14.73 14.29 -5.99
CA LEU A 79 -13.76 13.76 -5.02
C LEU A 79 -12.95 12.59 -5.60
N LEU A 80 -13.57 11.75 -6.43
CA LEU A 80 -12.86 10.68 -7.13
C LEU A 80 -11.92 11.25 -8.19
N THR A 81 -12.37 12.21 -9.01
CA THR A 81 -11.55 12.87 -10.03
C THR A 81 -10.31 13.53 -9.41
N LYS A 82 -10.46 14.21 -8.27
CA LYS A 82 -9.32 14.76 -7.52
C LYS A 82 -8.34 13.68 -7.04
N ALA A 83 -8.86 12.54 -6.60
CA ALA A 83 -8.01 11.41 -6.23
C ALA A 83 -7.24 10.84 -7.44
N TYR A 84 -7.87 10.77 -8.62
CA TYR A 84 -7.17 10.40 -9.87
C TYR A 84 -6.05 11.38 -10.21
N LEU A 85 -6.27 12.69 -10.06
CA LEU A 85 -5.23 13.70 -10.28
C LEU A 85 -4.06 13.54 -9.29
N ALA A 86 -4.35 13.29 -8.04
CA ALA A 86 -3.30 13.07 -7.03
C ALA A 86 -2.49 11.81 -7.31
N VAL A 87 -3.14 10.70 -7.70
CA VAL A 87 -2.47 9.45 -8.04
C VAL A 87 -1.60 9.61 -9.29
N THR A 88 -2.14 10.19 -10.37
CA THR A 88 -1.38 10.42 -11.61
C THR A 88 -0.21 11.38 -11.39
N ALA A 89 -0.37 12.41 -10.56
CA ALA A 89 0.73 13.27 -10.13
C ALA A 89 1.80 12.48 -9.39
N GLY A 90 1.41 11.55 -8.51
CA GLY A 90 2.35 10.66 -7.82
C GLY A 90 3.14 9.73 -8.76
N TYR A 91 2.53 9.24 -9.86
CA TYR A 91 3.26 8.52 -10.91
C TYR A 91 4.23 9.43 -11.65
N LEU A 92 3.80 10.64 -12.05
CA LEU A 92 4.64 11.61 -12.75
C LEU A 92 5.82 12.10 -11.91
N ALA A 93 5.61 12.30 -10.62
CA ALA A 93 6.67 12.66 -9.67
C ALA A 93 7.85 11.67 -9.66
N ARG A 94 7.62 10.39 -10.03
CA ARG A 94 8.68 9.38 -10.11
C ARG A 94 9.55 9.53 -11.34
N PHE A 95 9.03 10.13 -12.41
CA PHE A 95 9.82 10.47 -13.58
C PHE A 95 10.63 11.76 -13.38
N THR A 96 10.16 12.71 -12.57
CA THR A 96 10.82 14.00 -12.32
C THR A 96 11.73 14.01 -11.09
N GLY A 97 11.68 12.96 -10.26
CA GLY A 97 12.43 12.91 -9.00
C GLY A 97 11.71 13.55 -7.81
N GLU A 98 10.58 14.22 -8.02
CA GLU A 98 9.79 14.89 -6.97
C GLU A 98 9.16 13.92 -5.95
N TRP A 99 9.14 12.62 -6.23
CA TRP A 99 8.65 11.60 -5.32
C TRP A 99 9.37 11.58 -3.96
N LYS A 100 10.60 12.12 -3.89
CA LYS A 100 11.39 12.24 -2.66
C LYS A 100 10.75 13.16 -1.61
N SER A 101 9.81 14.02 -2.04
CA SER A 101 9.03 14.90 -1.16
C SER A 101 7.73 14.28 -0.64
N LEU A 102 7.39 13.05 -1.05
CA LEU A 102 6.18 12.38 -0.58
C LEU A 102 6.28 12.04 0.92
N PRO A 103 5.18 12.23 1.69
CA PRO A 103 5.25 12.19 3.15
C PRO A 103 5.46 10.78 3.73
N GLU A 104 5.10 9.73 3.01
CA GLU A 104 5.15 8.35 3.51
C GLU A 104 6.47 7.68 3.12
N ASP A 105 7.47 7.83 3.97
CA ASP A 105 8.83 7.31 3.74
C ASP A 105 9.10 5.96 4.43
N GLY A 106 8.19 5.52 5.30
CA GLY A 106 8.33 4.23 6.01
C GLY A 106 9.41 4.21 7.09
N ALA A 107 9.93 5.36 7.55
CA ALA A 107 10.99 5.43 8.55
C ALA A 107 10.67 4.61 9.83
N GLY A 108 9.41 4.60 10.25
CA GLY A 108 8.97 3.84 11.42
C GLY A 108 9.03 2.31 11.28
N TYR A 109 9.25 1.78 10.07
CA TYR A 109 9.37 0.34 9.82
C TYR A 109 10.81 -0.16 9.79
N GLY A 110 11.79 0.74 9.63
CA GLY A 110 13.22 0.41 9.66
C GLY A 110 13.62 -0.12 11.04
N LYS A 111 14.31 -1.26 11.06
CA LYS A 111 14.86 -1.84 12.29
C LYS A 111 16.34 -1.52 12.36
N GLU A 112 16.77 -0.78 13.37
CA GLU A 112 18.19 -0.47 13.62
C GLU A 112 19.09 -1.70 13.65
N LYS A 113 18.56 -2.84 14.14
CA LYS A 113 19.27 -4.11 14.26
C LYS A 113 19.44 -4.88 12.94
N ARG A 114 18.90 -4.38 11.83
CA ARG A 114 18.99 -5.00 10.50
C ARG A 114 19.76 -4.10 9.53
N PRO A 115 21.09 -4.28 9.40
CA PRO A 115 21.95 -3.42 8.57
C PRO A 115 21.45 -3.20 7.14
N PRO A 116 20.93 -4.21 6.39
CA PRO A 116 20.43 -3.99 5.04
C PRO A 116 19.33 -2.93 4.91
N ASP A 117 18.52 -2.73 5.95
CA ASP A 117 17.40 -1.77 5.89
C ASP A 117 17.91 -0.33 5.70
N ARG A 118 19.00 0.02 6.38
CA ARG A 118 19.67 1.31 6.28
C ARG A 118 20.63 1.36 5.10
N ASP A 119 21.49 0.36 4.97
CA ASP A 119 22.59 0.33 4.02
C ASP A 119 22.10 0.35 2.55
N LEU A 120 20.94 -0.29 2.27
CA LEU A 120 20.30 -0.33 0.96
C LEU A 120 19.19 0.72 0.79
N HIS A 121 19.05 1.67 1.73
CA HIS A 121 17.99 2.68 1.74
C HIS A 121 16.59 2.08 1.51
N ILE A 122 16.23 1.03 2.30
CA ILE A 122 14.91 0.39 2.18
C ILE A 122 13.82 1.29 2.76
N PHE A 123 14.09 1.97 3.89
CA PHE A 123 13.16 2.86 4.60
C PHE A 123 13.77 4.23 4.83
N GLY A 124 12.91 5.23 5.07
CA GLY A 124 13.26 6.62 5.30
C GLY A 124 13.23 7.47 4.03
N ALA A 125 13.76 8.67 4.12
CA ALA A 125 13.75 9.61 3.00
C ALA A 125 14.54 9.07 1.78
N ALA A 126 14.03 9.29 0.59
CA ALA A 126 14.58 8.82 -0.68
C ALA A 126 14.82 7.29 -0.76
N SER A 127 13.98 6.52 -0.07
CA SER A 127 14.10 5.06 0.06
C SER A 127 13.29 4.28 -0.98
N LEU A 128 13.55 2.95 -1.06
CA LEU A 128 12.73 2.03 -1.84
C LEU A 128 11.26 2.07 -1.41
N TYR A 129 11.01 2.07 -0.09
CA TYR A 129 9.65 2.12 0.44
C TYR A 129 8.92 3.37 -0.02
N GLN A 130 9.53 4.56 0.11
CA GLN A 130 8.92 5.83 -0.31
C GLN A 130 8.62 5.86 -1.81
N TYR A 131 9.54 5.32 -2.62
CA TYR A 131 9.31 5.20 -4.06
C TYR A 131 8.12 4.31 -4.39
N LEU A 132 7.98 3.18 -3.71
CA LEU A 132 7.00 2.14 -4.01
C LEU A 132 5.63 2.42 -3.39
N CYS A 133 5.55 3.01 -2.18
CA CYS A 133 4.34 3.01 -1.36
C CYS A 133 3.11 3.58 -2.06
N ALA A 134 2.12 2.73 -2.35
CA ALA A 134 0.77 3.04 -2.76
C ALA A 134 -0.24 2.88 -1.61
N ALA A 135 0.19 2.26 -0.51
CA ALA A 135 -0.69 1.88 0.58
C ALA A 135 -1.20 3.07 1.39
N ARG A 136 -2.49 3.07 1.67
CA ARG A 136 -3.18 4.05 2.52
C ARG A 136 -3.58 3.48 3.87
N THR A 137 -3.81 2.17 3.93
CA THR A 137 -4.14 1.52 5.20
C THR A 137 -2.88 1.16 5.97
N GLN A 138 -2.97 1.17 7.30
CA GLN A 138 -1.87 0.75 8.17
C GLN A 138 -1.45 -0.70 7.87
N ALA A 139 -2.42 -1.59 7.66
CA ALA A 139 -2.15 -2.99 7.33
C ALA A 139 -1.43 -3.17 5.98
N GLY A 140 -1.77 -2.35 4.97
CA GLY A 140 -1.07 -2.35 3.68
C GLY A 140 0.36 -1.87 3.79
N ARG A 141 0.60 -0.77 4.54
CA ARG A 141 1.93 -0.23 4.82
C ARG A 141 2.83 -1.23 5.54
N GLU A 142 2.34 -1.84 6.62
CA GLU A 142 3.07 -2.88 7.36
C GLU A 142 3.41 -4.09 6.49
N ARG A 143 2.48 -4.52 5.62
CA ARG A 143 2.72 -5.63 4.70
C ARG A 143 3.72 -5.29 3.60
N LEU A 144 3.71 -4.06 3.09
CA LEU A 144 4.73 -3.60 2.15
C LEU A 144 6.11 -3.60 2.81
N ALA A 145 6.22 -3.09 4.03
CA ALA A 145 7.46 -3.13 4.80
C ALA A 145 7.93 -4.57 5.04
N ALA A 146 7.01 -5.47 5.40
CA ALA A 146 7.33 -6.90 5.55
C ALA A 146 7.77 -7.55 4.23
N ALA A 147 7.20 -7.15 3.09
CA ALA A 147 7.62 -7.64 1.79
C ALA A 147 9.05 -7.20 1.42
N LEU A 148 9.39 -5.92 1.66
CA LEU A 148 10.73 -5.38 1.43
C LEU A 148 11.79 -5.92 2.40
N THR A 149 11.38 -6.48 3.52
CA THR A 149 12.27 -7.15 4.47
C THR A 149 12.22 -8.68 4.37
N ALA A 150 11.57 -9.21 3.34
CA ALA A 150 11.47 -10.64 3.11
C ALA A 150 12.86 -11.30 2.92
N THR A 151 12.96 -12.52 3.39
CA THR A 151 14.15 -13.36 3.21
C THR A 151 13.83 -14.45 2.18
N PRO A 152 14.82 -15.13 1.58
CA PRO A 152 14.60 -16.15 0.54
C PRO A 152 13.91 -17.44 1.03
N ARG A 153 13.17 -17.39 2.14
CA ARG A 153 12.57 -18.59 2.76
C ARG A 153 11.25 -19.02 2.12
N ASP A 154 10.52 -18.08 1.51
CA ASP A 154 9.17 -18.33 0.94
C ASP A 154 9.09 -17.90 -0.52
N LEU A 155 9.82 -18.64 -1.37
CA LEU A 155 9.84 -18.36 -2.80
C LEU A 155 8.50 -18.65 -3.50
N ALA A 156 7.71 -19.58 -2.98
CA ALA A 156 6.39 -19.87 -3.53
C ALA A 156 5.51 -18.62 -3.46
N ARG A 157 5.48 -17.97 -2.30
CA ARG A 157 4.74 -16.71 -2.11
C ARG A 157 5.29 -15.58 -2.96
N THR A 158 6.62 -15.49 -3.10
CA THR A 158 7.26 -14.49 -3.96
C THR A 158 6.86 -14.68 -5.42
N ARG A 159 6.88 -15.92 -5.94
CA ARG A 159 6.43 -16.25 -7.31
C ARG A 159 4.94 -15.94 -7.53
N GLN A 160 4.09 -16.24 -6.55
CA GLN A 160 2.67 -15.87 -6.60
C GLN A 160 2.50 -14.34 -6.69
N ARG A 161 3.26 -13.56 -5.92
CA ARG A 161 3.23 -12.10 -6.03
C ARG A 161 3.74 -11.61 -7.38
N GLN A 162 4.83 -12.17 -7.90
CA GLN A 162 5.32 -11.83 -9.24
C GLN A 162 4.24 -12.03 -10.30
N ALA A 163 3.55 -13.17 -10.30
CA ALA A 163 2.47 -13.45 -11.24
C ALA A 163 1.31 -12.44 -11.09
N ALA A 164 0.90 -12.12 -9.86
CA ALA A 164 -0.15 -11.14 -9.61
C ALA A 164 0.25 -9.71 -10.00
N VAL A 165 1.50 -9.32 -9.76
CA VAL A 165 2.04 -8.01 -10.18
C VAL A 165 2.14 -7.94 -11.70
N ALA A 166 2.58 -9.01 -12.39
CA ALA A 166 2.64 -9.07 -13.84
C ALA A 166 1.27 -8.81 -14.49
N GLU A 167 0.20 -9.37 -13.91
CA GLU A 167 -1.17 -9.12 -14.38
C GLU A 167 -1.58 -7.65 -14.20
N LEU A 168 -1.22 -7.00 -13.08
CA LEU A 168 -1.50 -5.58 -12.87
C LEU A 168 -0.76 -4.67 -13.85
N LEU A 169 0.43 -5.05 -14.31
CA LEU A 169 1.20 -4.24 -15.27
C LEU A 169 0.48 -4.10 -16.62
N VAL A 170 -0.35 -5.07 -16.99
CA VAL A 170 -1.15 -5.01 -18.23
C VAL A 170 -2.36 -4.08 -18.09
N HIS A 171 -2.74 -3.71 -16.85
CA HIS A 171 -3.93 -2.91 -16.55
C HIS A 171 -3.63 -1.59 -15.81
N PRO A 172 -2.86 -0.65 -16.40
CA PRO A 172 -2.43 0.58 -15.71
C PRO A 172 -3.61 1.48 -15.27
N LEU A 173 -4.69 1.57 -16.06
CA LEU A 173 -5.88 2.33 -15.68
C LEU A 173 -6.59 1.73 -14.46
N LEU A 174 -6.62 0.42 -14.34
CA LEU A 174 -7.18 -0.25 -13.16
C LEU A 174 -6.34 0.06 -11.92
N CYS A 175 -5.01 0.07 -12.04
CA CYS A 175 -4.11 0.46 -10.94
C CYS A 175 -4.40 1.88 -10.47
N ILE A 176 -4.50 2.85 -11.39
CA ILE A 176 -4.87 4.23 -11.07
C ILE A 176 -6.25 4.28 -10.40
N GLU A 177 -7.24 3.54 -10.89
CA GLU A 177 -8.58 3.50 -10.31
C GLU A 177 -8.57 2.95 -8.88
N LEU A 178 -7.90 1.84 -8.64
CA LEU A 178 -7.79 1.23 -7.31
C LEU A 178 -7.07 2.15 -6.34
N GLU A 179 -5.94 2.74 -6.73
CA GLU A 179 -5.20 3.70 -5.92
C GLU A 179 -6.04 4.96 -5.63
N ALA A 180 -6.77 5.51 -6.63
CA ALA A 180 -7.65 6.67 -6.44
C ALA A 180 -8.82 6.37 -5.49
N ARG A 181 -9.36 5.14 -5.51
CA ARG A 181 -10.37 4.70 -4.55
C ARG A 181 -9.77 4.50 -3.17
N GLY A 182 -8.58 3.91 -3.07
CA GLY A 182 -7.81 3.78 -1.84
C GLY A 182 -7.47 5.14 -1.22
N ALA A 183 -7.08 6.13 -2.01
CA ALA A 183 -6.78 7.50 -1.56
C ALA A 183 -7.98 8.21 -0.90
N ARG A 184 -9.19 7.68 -1.01
CA ARG A 184 -10.40 8.18 -0.32
C ARG A 184 -10.62 7.54 1.05
N LEU A 185 -9.85 6.55 1.41
CA LEU A 185 -9.82 6.04 2.78
C LEU A 185 -9.08 7.05 3.67
N PRO A 186 -9.41 7.14 4.96
CA PRO A 186 -8.61 7.90 5.91
C PRO A 186 -7.16 7.41 5.89
N ASP A 187 -6.22 8.33 5.96
CA ASP A 187 -4.81 7.97 5.97
C ASP A 187 -4.44 7.22 7.24
N GLY A 188 -3.64 6.15 7.12
CA GLY A 188 -3.28 5.29 8.25
C GLY A 188 -4.46 4.52 8.88
N HIS A 189 -5.59 4.36 8.19
CA HIS A 189 -6.79 3.72 8.74
C HIS A 189 -6.49 2.32 9.29
N ASP A 190 -6.80 2.10 10.58
CA ASP A 190 -6.62 0.80 11.24
C ASP A 190 -7.79 -0.14 10.93
N THR A 191 -7.55 -1.02 9.97
CA THR A 191 -8.51 -2.05 9.57
C THR A 191 -8.71 -3.16 10.61
N ARG A 192 -7.78 -3.31 11.57
CA ARG A 192 -7.83 -4.37 12.59
C ARG A 192 -8.93 -4.11 13.61
N ALA A 193 -9.06 -2.85 14.04
CA ALA A 193 -10.12 -2.44 14.96
C ALA A 193 -11.50 -2.71 14.34
N LEU A 194 -11.71 -2.29 13.09
CA LEU A 194 -12.95 -2.55 12.36
C LEU A 194 -13.20 -4.05 12.18
N ALA A 195 -12.20 -4.83 11.79
CA ALA A 195 -12.33 -6.28 11.62
C ALA A 195 -12.71 -6.99 12.92
N LYS A 196 -12.08 -6.61 14.04
CA LYS A 196 -12.38 -7.15 15.38
C LYS A 196 -13.81 -6.82 15.79
N GLU A 197 -14.26 -5.60 15.57
CA GLU A 197 -15.61 -5.14 15.93
C GLU A 197 -16.68 -5.85 15.09
N LEU A 198 -16.45 -6.03 13.79
CA LEU A 198 -17.37 -6.76 12.90
C LEU A 198 -17.49 -8.25 13.28
N ALA A 199 -16.40 -8.87 13.73
CA ALA A 199 -16.36 -10.28 14.08
C ALA A 199 -16.92 -10.60 15.48
N GLN A 200 -17.18 -9.60 16.34
CA GLN A 200 -17.71 -9.84 17.70
C GLN A 200 -19.12 -10.47 17.63
N PRO A 201 -19.35 -11.63 18.23
CA PRO A 201 -20.68 -12.21 18.29
C PRO A 201 -21.63 -11.37 19.16
N LEU A 202 -22.90 -11.32 18.79
CA LEU A 202 -23.95 -10.81 19.63
C LEU A 202 -24.38 -11.89 20.65
N SER A 203 -24.96 -11.48 21.78
CA SER A 203 -25.40 -12.39 22.82
C SER A 203 -26.34 -13.51 22.31
N SER A 204 -26.10 -14.75 22.72
CA SER A 204 -26.81 -15.95 22.24
C SER A 204 -28.31 -15.98 22.49
N SER A 205 -28.82 -15.21 23.46
CA SER A 205 -30.25 -15.13 23.78
C SER A 205 -31.12 -14.44 22.72
N LEU A 206 -30.49 -13.88 21.66
CA LEU A 206 -31.17 -13.10 20.62
C LEU A 206 -32.07 -13.93 19.70
N LYS A 207 -31.77 -15.21 19.49
CA LYS A 207 -32.61 -16.10 18.64
C LYS A 207 -34.01 -16.26 19.23
N VAL A 208 -34.09 -16.48 20.53
CA VAL A 208 -35.38 -16.62 21.24
C VAL A 208 -36.17 -15.31 21.20
N ILE A 209 -35.50 -14.19 21.47
CA ILE A 209 -36.12 -12.85 21.45
C ILE A 209 -36.66 -12.53 20.05
N SER A 210 -35.98 -12.93 18.99
CA SER A 210 -36.43 -12.76 17.60
C SER A 210 -37.69 -13.54 17.30
N CYS A 211 -37.74 -14.80 17.70
CA CYS A 211 -38.94 -15.62 17.50
C CYS A 211 -40.16 -15.03 18.22
N ILE A 212 -39.98 -14.60 19.46
CA ILE A 212 -41.03 -13.91 20.22
C ILE A 212 -41.46 -12.63 19.49
N GLY A 213 -40.51 -11.81 19.01
CA GLY A 213 -40.81 -10.60 18.27
C GLY A 213 -41.64 -10.85 17.01
N ILE A 214 -41.35 -11.92 16.25
CA ILE A 214 -42.14 -12.30 15.06
C ILE A 214 -43.57 -12.68 15.46
N VAL A 215 -43.74 -13.46 16.50
CA VAL A 215 -45.08 -13.90 16.96
C VAL A 215 -45.95 -12.70 17.33
N PHE A 216 -45.42 -11.76 18.14
CA PHE A 216 -46.21 -10.60 18.58
C PHE A 216 -46.47 -9.58 17.47
N ALA A 217 -45.50 -9.37 16.55
CA ALA A 217 -45.72 -8.53 15.38
C ALA A 217 -46.77 -9.13 14.42
N SER A 218 -46.75 -10.46 14.23
CA SER A 218 -47.75 -11.15 13.41
C SER A 218 -49.14 -11.13 14.07
N ALA A 219 -49.24 -11.33 15.39
CA ALA A 219 -50.49 -11.23 16.14
C ALA A 219 -51.10 -9.84 16.03
N PHE A 220 -50.30 -8.77 16.16
CA PHE A 220 -50.74 -7.41 15.93
C PHE A 220 -51.25 -7.22 14.49
N ALA A 221 -50.49 -7.62 13.47
CA ALA A 221 -50.85 -7.45 12.08
C ALA A 221 -52.17 -8.19 11.73
N LEU A 222 -52.33 -9.43 12.20
CA LEU A 222 -53.54 -10.21 12.00
C LEU A 222 -54.77 -9.60 12.71
N SER A 223 -54.62 -9.17 13.96
CA SER A 223 -55.68 -8.53 14.71
C SER A 223 -56.09 -7.17 14.14
N PHE A 224 -55.12 -6.41 13.62
CA PHE A 224 -55.38 -5.14 12.93
C PHE A 224 -56.14 -5.35 11.61
N LEU A 225 -55.73 -6.32 10.79
CA LEU A 225 -56.44 -6.67 9.55
C LEU A 225 -57.85 -7.17 9.82
N TRP A 226 -58.04 -8.00 10.86
CA TRP A 226 -59.35 -8.44 11.27
C TRP A 226 -60.25 -7.29 11.71
N ALA A 227 -59.75 -6.35 12.55
CA ALA A 227 -60.51 -5.17 12.93
C ALA A 227 -60.84 -4.25 11.75
N ALA A 228 -59.90 -4.03 10.83
CA ALA A 228 -60.03 -3.09 9.71
C ALA A 228 -60.98 -3.63 8.60
N PHE A 229 -60.93 -4.93 8.28
CA PHE A 229 -61.61 -5.48 7.11
C PHE A 229 -62.75 -6.45 7.44
N ALA A 230 -62.76 -7.04 8.61
CA ALA A 230 -63.78 -8.03 9.01
C ALA A 230 -64.71 -7.54 10.13
N GLY A 231 -64.70 -6.23 10.48
CA GLY A 231 -65.56 -5.65 11.50
C GLY A 231 -65.22 -6.05 12.93
N GLY A 232 -63.99 -6.54 13.19
CA GLY A 232 -63.54 -6.94 14.51
C GLY A 232 -63.32 -5.78 15.48
N SER A 233 -63.19 -6.10 16.77
CA SER A 233 -62.93 -5.12 17.81
C SER A 233 -61.54 -4.50 17.70
N TRP A 234 -61.40 -3.19 17.85
CA TRP A 234 -60.14 -2.44 17.90
C TRP A 234 -59.40 -2.59 19.26
N ILE A 235 -60.03 -3.20 20.27
CA ILE A 235 -59.41 -3.37 21.60
C ILE A 235 -58.16 -4.27 21.53
N LEU A 236 -58.24 -5.39 20.79
CA LEU A 236 -57.14 -6.34 20.68
C LEU A 236 -55.92 -5.77 19.93
N PRO A 237 -56.05 -5.12 18.75
CA PRO A 237 -54.94 -4.44 18.13
C PRO A 237 -54.30 -3.36 19.01
N LEU A 238 -55.12 -2.54 19.69
CA LEU A 238 -54.61 -1.50 20.58
C LEU A 238 -53.85 -2.11 21.78
N PHE A 239 -54.37 -3.18 22.38
CA PHE A 239 -53.67 -3.89 23.45
C PHE A 239 -52.32 -4.45 22.99
N LEU A 240 -52.28 -5.12 21.83
CA LEU A 240 -51.05 -5.67 21.29
C LEU A 240 -50.06 -4.57 20.91
N PHE A 241 -50.54 -3.44 20.38
CA PHE A 241 -49.67 -2.29 20.10
C PHE A 241 -49.01 -1.73 21.37
N MET A 242 -49.80 -1.52 22.45
CA MET A 242 -49.31 -1.05 23.74
C MET A 242 -48.35 -2.05 24.39
N PHE A 243 -48.68 -3.34 24.31
CA PHE A 243 -47.81 -4.42 24.79
C PHE A 243 -46.46 -4.44 24.04
N ASN A 244 -46.46 -4.40 22.69
CA ASN A 244 -45.28 -4.36 21.89
C ASN A 244 -44.41 -3.13 22.18
N LEU A 245 -45.02 -1.96 22.35
CA LEU A 245 -44.33 -0.72 22.69
C LEU A 245 -43.69 -0.82 24.09
N THR A 246 -44.39 -1.41 25.08
CA THR A 246 -43.84 -1.67 26.41
C THR A 246 -42.63 -2.60 26.36
N VAL A 247 -42.71 -3.68 25.58
CA VAL A 247 -41.59 -4.60 25.34
C VAL A 247 -40.42 -3.85 24.68
N ALA A 248 -40.69 -3.04 23.65
CA ALA A 248 -39.64 -2.27 22.97
C ALA A 248 -38.93 -1.28 23.91
N ILE A 249 -39.68 -0.60 24.79
CA ILE A 249 -39.13 0.31 25.80
C ILE A 249 -38.30 -0.46 26.83
N ALA A 250 -38.78 -1.60 27.31
CA ALA A 250 -38.03 -2.44 28.24
C ALA A 250 -36.70 -2.95 27.67
N PHE A 251 -36.67 -3.29 26.38
CA PHE A 251 -35.47 -3.72 25.69
C PHE A 251 -34.63 -2.57 25.09
N TYR A 252 -35.09 -1.32 25.19
CA TYR A 252 -34.41 -0.16 24.59
C TYR A 252 -32.95 -0.02 25.02
N PRO A 253 -32.53 -0.15 26.28
CA PRO A 253 -31.14 -0.03 26.67
C PRO A 253 -30.24 -1.07 25.97
N ARG A 254 -30.75 -2.29 25.80
CA ARG A 254 -30.03 -3.38 25.13
C ARG A 254 -29.94 -3.16 23.63
N THR A 255 -31.08 -2.83 22.98
CA THR A 255 -31.10 -2.54 21.54
C THR A 255 -30.24 -1.31 21.21
N GLN A 256 -30.23 -0.30 22.07
CA GLN A 256 -29.37 0.87 21.91
C GLN A 256 -27.90 0.48 21.96
N ARG A 257 -27.48 -0.33 22.93
CA ARG A 257 -26.09 -0.78 23.07
C ARG A 257 -25.62 -1.58 21.87
N GLU A 258 -26.44 -2.51 21.37
CA GLU A 258 -26.08 -3.41 20.28
C GLU A 258 -26.13 -2.74 18.90
N LEU A 259 -27.07 -1.81 18.67
CA LEU A 259 -27.25 -1.13 17.38
C LEU A 259 -26.48 0.20 17.26
N ALA A 260 -25.99 0.78 18.37
CA ALA A 260 -25.26 2.06 18.33
C ALA A 260 -24.02 2.03 17.40
N PRO A 261 -23.18 0.99 17.41
CA PRO A 261 -21.99 0.93 16.57
C PRO A 261 -22.29 0.67 15.08
N LEU A 262 -23.48 0.14 14.75
CA LEU A 262 -23.87 -0.30 13.42
C LEU A 262 -23.71 0.81 12.36
N GLY A 263 -24.13 2.04 12.68
CA GLY A 263 -24.04 3.18 11.77
C GLY A 263 -22.60 3.57 11.45
N ARG A 264 -21.67 3.43 12.40
CA ARG A 264 -20.23 3.65 12.19
C ARG A 264 -19.64 2.54 11.32
N MET A 265 -19.84 1.30 11.72
CA MET A 265 -19.37 0.11 10.98
C MET A 265 -19.84 0.13 9.51
N ALA A 266 -21.12 0.41 9.27
CA ALA A 266 -21.68 0.49 7.93
C ALA A 266 -21.07 1.62 7.10
N ARG A 267 -20.80 2.79 7.70
CA ARG A 267 -20.12 3.90 7.01
C ARG A 267 -18.68 3.56 6.64
N GLU A 268 -17.92 2.98 7.56
CA GLU A 268 -16.54 2.57 7.32
C GLU A 268 -16.49 1.48 6.24
N LEU A 269 -17.28 0.42 6.37
CA LEU A 269 -17.30 -0.65 5.38
C LEU A 269 -17.82 -0.18 4.00
N ARG A 270 -18.66 0.85 3.93
CA ARG A 270 -19.13 1.46 2.68
C ARG A 270 -18.00 2.10 1.86
N LEU A 271 -16.94 2.57 2.50
CA LEU A 271 -15.74 3.09 1.80
C LEU A 271 -15.08 1.96 1.03
N TYR A 272 -14.92 0.79 1.65
CA TYR A 272 -14.35 -0.41 1.02
C TYR A 272 -15.27 -1.02 -0.04
N GLY A 273 -16.59 -0.91 0.11
CA GLY A 273 -17.55 -1.52 -0.80
C GLY A 273 -17.40 -1.11 -2.26
N ARG A 274 -16.86 0.10 -2.52
CA ARG A 274 -16.55 0.54 -3.89
C ARG A 274 -15.27 -0.08 -4.42
N ILE A 275 -14.28 -0.25 -3.56
CA ILE A 275 -13.02 -0.93 -3.86
C ILE A 275 -13.32 -2.39 -4.18
N PHE A 276 -14.07 -3.08 -3.31
CA PHE A 276 -14.49 -4.47 -3.53
C PHE A 276 -15.24 -4.66 -4.83
N ARG A 277 -16.17 -3.74 -5.16
CA ARG A 277 -16.92 -3.78 -6.42
C ARG A 277 -16.01 -3.62 -7.64
N THR A 278 -14.99 -2.77 -7.57
CA THR A 278 -14.00 -2.62 -8.63
C THR A 278 -13.18 -3.91 -8.77
N LEU A 279 -12.71 -4.49 -7.67
CA LEU A 279 -11.97 -5.75 -7.67
C LEU A 279 -12.81 -6.94 -8.17
N GLU A 280 -14.07 -7.06 -7.74
CA GLU A 280 -14.99 -8.12 -8.19
C GLU A 280 -15.29 -8.06 -9.69
N ARG A 281 -15.16 -6.88 -10.33
CA ARG A 281 -15.41 -6.65 -11.76
C ARG A 281 -14.13 -6.52 -12.60
N ALA A 282 -12.98 -6.51 -11.93
CA ALA A 282 -11.70 -6.35 -12.61
C ALA A 282 -11.46 -7.50 -13.60
N PRO A 283 -10.84 -7.23 -14.75
CA PRO A 283 -10.52 -8.25 -15.76
C PRO A 283 -9.30 -9.10 -15.36
N LEU A 284 -9.08 -9.31 -14.07
CA LEU A 284 -7.96 -10.05 -13.50
C LEU A 284 -8.35 -11.52 -13.37
N ARG A 285 -7.79 -12.38 -14.24
CA ARG A 285 -8.16 -13.80 -14.36
C ARG A 285 -7.02 -14.76 -14.03
N GLY A 286 -5.81 -14.26 -13.79
CA GLY A 286 -4.66 -15.07 -13.40
C GLY A 286 -4.91 -15.81 -12.09
N GLU A 287 -4.48 -17.06 -12.00
CA GLU A 287 -4.68 -17.93 -10.84
C GLU A 287 -4.13 -17.28 -9.55
N ALA A 288 -2.96 -16.64 -9.64
CA ALA A 288 -2.33 -15.98 -8.51
C ALA A 288 -3.19 -14.81 -7.96
N PHE A 289 -3.78 -14.00 -8.85
CA PHE A 289 -4.64 -12.90 -8.44
C PHE A 289 -6.02 -13.39 -7.97
N ALA A 290 -6.56 -14.41 -8.61
CA ALA A 290 -7.81 -15.06 -8.19
C ALA A 290 -7.70 -15.61 -6.75
N ALA A 291 -6.57 -16.20 -6.39
CA ALA A 291 -6.30 -16.66 -5.02
C ALA A 291 -6.29 -15.51 -4.01
N VAL A 292 -5.73 -14.34 -4.36
CA VAL A 292 -5.77 -13.13 -3.52
C VAL A 292 -7.20 -12.65 -3.33
N LEU A 293 -8.02 -12.66 -4.39
CA LEU A 293 -9.40 -12.16 -4.36
C LEU A 293 -10.41 -13.15 -3.79
N ALA A 294 -10.09 -14.45 -3.67
CA ALA A 294 -11.00 -15.49 -3.23
C ALA A 294 -11.83 -15.15 -1.98
N PRO A 295 -11.26 -14.52 -0.93
CA PRO A 295 -12.05 -14.14 0.25
C PRO A 295 -13.17 -13.12 -0.03
N LEU A 296 -13.13 -12.38 -1.15
CA LEU A 296 -14.22 -11.45 -1.51
C LEU A 296 -15.49 -12.17 -1.99
N PHE A 297 -15.36 -13.42 -2.41
CA PHE A 297 -16.45 -14.18 -3.02
C PHE A 297 -17.04 -15.24 -2.07
N ALA A 298 -16.27 -15.76 -1.14
CA ALA A 298 -16.67 -16.82 -0.23
C ALA A 298 -16.32 -16.49 1.25
N PRO A 299 -17.14 -16.97 2.23
CA PRO A 299 -18.41 -17.68 2.12
C PRO A 299 -19.58 -16.80 1.66
N VAL A 300 -19.45 -15.48 1.77
CA VAL A 300 -20.44 -14.49 1.35
C VAL A 300 -19.73 -13.39 0.54
N ARG A 301 -20.33 -13.01 -0.59
CA ARG A 301 -19.79 -11.96 -1.45
C ARG A 301 -19.71 -10.62 -0.69
N ALA A 302 -18.51 -10.01 -0.67
CA ALA A 302 -18.21 -8.83 0.13
C ALA A 302 -19.13 -7.63 -0.18
N THR A 303 -19.40 -7.36 -1.47
CA THR A 303 -20.30 -6.26 -1.88
C THR A 303 -21.74 -6.50 -1.46
N THR A 304 -22.24 -7.73 -1.50
CA THR A 304 -23.60 -8.09 -1.06
C THR A 304 -23.73 -7.92 0.46
N ALA A 305 -22.78 -8.44 1.21
CA ALA A 305 -22.77 -8.33 2.67
C ALA A 305 -22.66 -6.86 3.12
N GLN A 306 -21.81 -6.06 2.47
CA GLN A 306 -21.67 -4.64 2.73
C GLN A 306 -22.96 -3.88 2.44
N SER A 307 -23.64 -4.18 1.32
CA SER A 307 -24.93 -3.56 0.98
C SER A 307 -25.99 -3.87 2.03
N ARG A 308 -26.12 -5.15 2.43
CA ARG A 308 -27.07 -5.57 3.48
C ARG A 308 -26.81 -4.86 4.82
N LEU A 309 -25.55 -4.72 5.23
CA LEU A 309 -25.18 -3.99 6.45
C LEU A 309 -25.55 -2.51 6.34
N THR A 310 -25.36 -1.92 5.17
CA THR A 310 -25.70 -0.51 4.93
C THR A 310 -27.21 -0.28 5.02
N THR A 311 -28.02 -1.12 4.36
CA THR A 311 -29.48 -1.05 4.42
C THR A 311 -29.96 -1.23 5.87
N LEU A 312 -29.42 -2.21 6.58
CA LEU A 312 -29.74 -2.43 7.99
C LEU A 312 -29.42 -1.21 8.86
N ALA A 313 -28.26 -0.57 8.63
CA ALA A 313 -27.88 0.64 9.38
C ALA A 313 -28.83 1.82 9.08
N GLU A 314 -29.32 1.95 7.85
CA GLU A 314 -30.31 2.93 7.46
C GLU A 314 -31.68 2.65 8.13
N CYS A 315 -32.13 1.40 8.10
CA CYS A 315 -33.33 0.95 8.81
C CYS A 315 -33.24 1.20 10.32
N ALA A 316 -32.14 0.83 10.94
CA ALA A 316 -31.92 1.05 12.36
C ALA A 316 -31.79 2.55 12.72
N ALA A 317 -31.36 3.41 11.80
CA ALA A 317 -31.27 4.85 12.03
C ALA A 317 -32.65 5.55 12.09
N MET A 318 -33.69 4.97 11.45
CA MET A 318 -35.05 5.52 11.46
C MET A 318 -35.64 5.63 12.87
N ARG A 319 -35.21 4.77 13.80
CA ARG A 319 -35.60 4.81 15.24
C ARG A 319 -35.26 6.12 15.94
N ARG A 320 -34.40 6.97 15.38
CA ARG A 320 -34.05 8.29 15.95
C ARG A 320 -35.24 9.28 15.90
N ASN A 321 -36.17 9.06 14.99
CA ASN A 321 -37.44 9.79 14.98
C ASN A 321 -38.39 9.14 15.99
N VAL A 322 -38.81 9.90 17.00
CA VAL A 322 -39.65 9.42 18.09
C VAL A 322 -40.99 8.85 17.59
N LEU A 323 -41.62 9.53 16.62
CA LEU A 323 -42.90 9.06 16.06
C LEU A 323 -42.72 7.72 15.35
N PHE A 324 -41.64 7.60 14.51
CA PHE A 324 -41.33 6.34 13.88
C PHE A 324 -41.01 5.24 14.90
N PHE A 325 -40.25 5.54 15.96
CA PHE A 325 -39.94 4.60 17.03
C PHE A 325 -41.23 4.05 17.67
N MET A 326 -42.16 4.93 18.03
CA MET A 326 -43.43 4.51 18.67
C MET A 326 -44.28 3.66 17.72
N LEU A 327 -44.47 4.12 16.46
CA LEU A 327 -45.31 3.42 15.49
C LEU A 327 -44.70 2.08 15.04
N ALA A 328 -43.44 2.08 14.70
CA ALA A 328 -42.77 0.89 14.16
C ALA A 328 -42.52 -0.19 15.24
N ASN A 329 -42.22 0.22 16.48
CA ASN A 329 -42.07 -0.74 17.57
C ASN A 329 -43.39 -1.21 18.13
N GLY A 330 -44.39 -0.33 18.26
CA GLY A 330 -45.74 -0.73 18.68
C GLY A 330 -46.39 -1.71 17.69
N ALA A 331 -46.22 -1.50 16.39
CA ALA A 331 -46.74 -2.39 15.35
C ALA A 331 -45.90 -3.65 15.16
N LEU A 332 -44.57 -3.52 15.06
CA LEU A 332 -43.69 -4.54 14.46
C LEU A 332 -42.51 -4.95 15.35
N LEU A 333 -42.33 -4.39 16.56
CA LEU A 333 -41.10 -4.61 17.35
C LEU A 333 -39.81 -4.37 16.52
N TRP A 334 -39.81 -3.30 15.74
CA TRP A 334 -38.80 -2.96 14.74
C TRP A 334 -37.35 -3.11 15.21
N ASP A 335 -37.05 -2.60 16.40
CA ASP A 335 -35.69 -2.65 16.97
C ASP A 335 -35.22 -4.07 17.22
N LEU A 336 -36.11 -4.96 17.67
CA LEU A 336 -35.77 -6.37 17.88
C LEU A 336 -35.48 -7.08 16.55
N HIS A 337 -36.23 -6.77 15.49
CA HIS A 337 -35.97 -7.29 14.16
C HIS A 337 -34.64 -6.78 13.59
N CYS A 338 -34.34 -5.49 13.75
CA CYS A 338 -33.04 -4.93 13.36
C CYS A 338 -31.89 -5.63 14.08
N MET A 339 -32.02 -5.86 15.39
CA MET A 339 -31.01 -6.53 16.20
C MET A 339 -30.84 -8.01 15.79
N ALA A 340 -31.93 -8.71 15.52
CA ALA A 340 -31.92 -10.08 15.03
C ALA A 340 -31.23 -10.21 13.67
N TYR A 341 -31.58 -9.33 12.74
CA TYR A 341 -30.95 -9.32 11.42
C TYR A 341 -29.46 -8.99 11.50
N PHE A 342 -29.06 -8.08 12.40
CA PHE A 342 -27.66 -7.77 12.63
C PHE A 342 -26.89 -8.94 13.23
N SER A 343 -27.50 -9.67 14.17
CA SER A 343 -26.92 -10.91 14.70
C SER A 343 -26.70 -11.95 13.60
N HIS A 344 -27.71 -12.16 12.75
CA HIS A 344 -27.60 -13.07 11.61
C HIS A 344 -26.50 -12.65 10.63
N TRP A 345 -26.44 -11.36 10.29
CA TRP A 345 -25.38 -10.82 9.43
C TRP A 345 -23.99 -11.06 10.03
N ARG A 346 -23.81 -10.83 11.35
CA ARG A 346 -22.51 -11.09 12.01
C ARG A 346 -22.09 -12.55 11.95
N VAL A 347 -23.02 -13.48 12.12
CA VAL A 347 -22.73 -14.92 12.00
C VAL A 347 -22.28 -15.26 10.58
N GLN A 348 -22.94 -14.73 9.57
CA GLN A 348 -22.64 -15.05 8.16
C GLN A 348 -21.42 -14.33 7.62
N ALA A 349 -21.25 -13.06 7.94
CA ALA A 349 -20.30 -12.17 7.27
C ALA A 349 -19.27 -11.53 8.19
N GLY A 350 -19.47 -11.54 9.51
CA GLY A 350 -18.63 -10.82 10.46
C GLY A 350 -17.18 -11.31 10.44
N THR A 351 -16.96 -12.61 10.48
CA THR A 351 -15.60 -13.22 10.38
C THR A 351 -15.00 -13.08 8.99
N ALA A 352 -15.82 -13.16 7.93
CA ALA A 352 -15.38 -12.97 6.56
C ALA A 352 -14.89 -11.53 6.28
N ALA A 353 -15.47 -10.54 6.97
CA ALA A 353 -15.09 -9.13 6.82
C ALA A 353 -13.60 -8.87 7.12
N ALA A 354 -13.02 -9.58 8.08
CA ALA A 354 -11.59 -9.53 8.34
C ALA A 354 -10.76 -10.02 7.12
N GLY A 355 -11.26 -11.04 6.42
CA GLY A 355 -10.68 -11.53 5.17
C GLY A 355 -10.71 -10.47 4.07
N TRP A 356 -11.85 -9.79 3.89
CA TRP A 356 -12.00 -8.75 2.86
C TRP A 356 -11.03 -7.58 3.07
N LEU A 357 -10.85 -7.14 4.32
CA LEU A 357 -9.92 -6.07 4.65
C LEU A 357 -8.45 -6.51 4.44
N LYS A 358 -8.13 -7.80 4.70
CA LYS A 358 -6.81 -8.36 4.38
C LYS A 358 -6.55 -8.42 2.87
N VAL A 359 -7.57 -8.72 2.05
CA VAL A 359 -7.46 -8.68 0.59
C VAL A 359 -7.04 -7.29 0.13
N TRP A 360 -7.71 -6.24 0.62
CA TRP A 360 -7.34 -4.87 0.25
C TRP A 360 -5.90 -4.53 0.63
N ALA A 361 -5.48 -4.88 1.84
CA ALA A 361 -4.09 -4.66 2.26
C ALA A 361 -3.06 -5.40 1.39
N GLU A 362 -3.37 -6.62 0.87
CA GLU A 362 -2.51 -7.32 -0.07
C GLU A 362 -2.52 -6.65 -1.45
N VAL A 363 -3.68 -6.20 -1.93
CA VAL A 363 -3.79 -5.43 -3.20
C VAL A 363 -2.98 -4.14 -3.12
N GLU A 364 -2.97 -3.42 -1.99
CA GLU A 364 -2.12 -2.24 -1.79
C GLU A 364 -0.62 -2.56 -1.93
N VAL A 365 -0.19 -3.74 -1.47
CA VAL A 365 1.19 -4.23 -1.68
C VAL A 365 1.44 -4.49 -3.16
N LEU A 366 0.55 -5.22 -3.83
CA LEU A 366 0.70 -5.54 -5.25
C LEU A 366 0.74 -4.27 -6.12
N LEU A 367 -0.12 -3.28 -5.84
CA LEU A 367 -0.10 -1.96 -6.50
C LEU A 367 1.22 -1.23 -6.26
N SER A 368 1.75 -1.30 -5.03
CA SER A 368 3.04 -0.69 -4.69
C SER A 368 4.18 -1.33 -5.47
N LEU A 369 4.24 -2.65 -5.54
CA LEU A 369 5.28 -3.39 -6.27
C LEU A 369 5.17 -3.19 -7.80
N ALA A 370 3.95 -3.09 -8.33
CA ALA A 370 3.70 -2.83 -9.75
C ALA A 370 4.24 -1.46 -10.22
N ARG A 371 4.43 -0.50 -9.31
CA ARG A 371 4.98 0.83 -9.65
C ARG A 371 6.33 0.77 -10.34
N VAL A 372 7.18 -0.21 -10.01
CA VAL A 372 8.47 -0.39 -10.72
C VAL A 372 8.21 -0.54 -12.22
N GLY A 373 7.39 -1.49 -12.61
CA GLY A 373 7.08 -1.74 -14.00
C GLY A 373 6.28 -0.62 -14.68
N HIS A 374 5.51 0.17 -13.94
CA HIS A 374 4.78 1.33 -14.48
C HIS A 374 5.67 2.56 -14.70
N THR A 375 6.79 2.69 -13.97
CA THR A 375 7.62 3.91 -13.97
C THR A 375 8.99 3.70 -14.58
N ARG A 376 9.46 2.46 -14.76
CA ARG A 376 10.73 2.14 -15.40
C ARG A 376 10.52 1.54 -16.79
N ALA A 377 11.24 2.04 -17.79
CA ALA A 377 11.21 1.51 -19.15
C ALA A 377 11.84 0.12 -19.17
N VAL A 378 13.07 0.03 -18.64
CA VAL A 378 13.78 -1.24 -18.52
C VAL A 378 13.46 -1.88 -17.16
N HIS A 379 12.77 -3.00 -17.20
CA HIS A 379 12.44 -3.80 -16.02
C HIS A 379 12.12 -5.24 -16.43
N THR A 380 12.40 -6.17 -15.52
CA THR A 380 12.10 -7.59 -15.72
C THR A 380 11.69 -8.24 -14.41
N PHE A 381 10.99 -9.37 -14.47
CA PHE A 381 10.79 -10.21 -13.30
C PHE A 381 12.00 -11.10 -13.09
N PRO A 382 12.58 -11.10 -11.85
CA PRO A 382 13.76 -11.90 -11.56
C PRO A 382 13.45 -13.39 -11.61
N GLN A 383 14.44 -14.17 -12.11
CA GLN A 383 14.41 -15.62 -12.11
C GLN A 383 15.16 -16.16 -10.89
N PHE A 384 14.54 -17.07 -10.15
CA PHE A 384 15.20 -17.74 -9.05
C PHE A 384 15.78 -19.07 -9.53
N LEU A 385 17.13 -19.17 -9.46
CA LEU A 385 17.88 -20.34 -9.85
C LEU A 385 17.83 -21.38 -8.72
N ASP A 386 17.66 -22.64 -9.08
CA ASP A 386 17.74 -23.78 -8.16
C ASP A 386 19.13 -24.43 -8.28
N GLU A 387 20.16 -23.66 -7.94
CA GLU A 387 21.56 -24.04 -8.02
C GLU A 387 22.16 -24.15 -6.61
N ALA A 388 23.03 -25.14 -6.40
CA ALA A 388 23.72 -25.34 -5.13
C ALA A 388 24.80 -24.27 -4.88
N VAL A 389 25.40 -23.75 -5.97
CA VAL A 389 26.42 -22.70 -5.90
C VAL A 389 25.76 -21.34 -6.11
N PRO A 390 26.00 -20.35 -5.25
CA PRO A 390 25.45 -19.02 -5.41
C PRO A 390 25.84 -18.38 -6.74
N ARG A 391 24.84 -17.83 -7.44
CA ARG A 391 25.00 -17.09 -8.68
C ARG A 391 24.07 -15.90 -8.70
N LEU A 392 24.55 -14.79 -9.27
CA LEU A 392 23.77 -13.61 -9.57
C LEU A 392 24.21 -13.08 -10.93
N ASP A 393 23.29 -13.11 -11.90
CA ASP A 393 23.47 -12.55 -13.22
C ASP A 393 22.47 -11.43 -13.43
N ALA A 394 22.97 -10.28 -13.84
CA ALA A 394 22.16 -9.11 -14.17
C ALA A 394 22.70 -8.43 -15.42
N GLN A 395 21.81 -7.98 -16.30
CA GLN A 395 22.14 -7.19 -17.46
C GLN A 395 21.44 -5.83 -17.35
N GLU A 396 22.17 -4.77 -17.68
CA GLU A 396 21.69 -3.39 -17.64
C GLU A 396 21.03 -3.02 -16.29
N ALA A 397 21.59 -3.50 -15.16
CA ALA A 397 21.05 -3.21 -13.85
C ALA A 397 21.21 -1.72 -13.49
N THR A 398 20.11 -1.09 -13.05
CA THR A 398 20.05 0.32 -12.62
C THR A 398 19.45 0.45 -11.23
N PRO A 399 19.79 1.51 -10.47
CA PRO A 399 19.18 1.79 -9.18
C PRO A 399 17.77 2.39 -9.35
N LEU A 400 16.76 1.87 -8.64
CA LEU A 400 15.39 2.37 -8.70
C LEU A 400 15.24 3.83 -8.23
N VAL A 401 16.07 4.28 -7.31
CA VAL A 401 15.97 5.61 -6.66
C VAL A 401 16.65 6.74 -7.42
N ILE A 402 17.40 6.43 -8.48
CA ILE A 402 18.03 7.40 -9.41
C ILE A 402 17.13 7.51 -10.66
N ALA A 403 17.00 8.72 -11.20
CA ALA A 403 16.22 8.94 -12.42
C ALA A 403 16.79 8.11 -13.58
N GLU A 404 15.93 7.53 -14.41
CA GLU A 404 16.33 6.59 -15.46
C GLU A 404 17.24 7.26 -16.50
N GLU A 405 17.00 8.55 -16.77
CA GLU A 405 17.78 9.35 -17.74
C GLU A 405 19.23 9.61 -17.29
N THR A 406 19.49 9.55 -15.97
CA THR A 406 20.81 9.80 -15.37
C THR A 406 21.48 8.54 -14.84
N ALA A 407 20.73 7.44 -14.76
CA ALA A 407 21.26 6.17 -14.27
C ALA A 407 22.08 5.47 -15.36
N THR A 408 23.34 5.15 -15.05
CA THR A 408 24.16 4.32 -15.94
C THR A 408 23.89 2.85 -15.68
N PRO A 409 23.42 2.07 -16.68
CA PRO A 409 23.22 0.64 -16.53
C PRO A 409 24.55 -0.11 -16.48
N ASN A 410 24.64 -1.12 -15.60
CA ASN A 410 25.82 -1.98 -15.47
C ASN A 410 25.41 -3.46 -15.41
N ASP A 411 26.29 -4.32 -15.93
CA ASP A 411 26.13 -5.75 -15.88
C ASP A 411 26.79 -6.35 -14.62
N ALA A 412 26.31 -7.52 -14.21
CA ALA A 412 26.92 -8.30 -13.15
C ALA A 412 26.85 -9.79 -13.50
N HIS A 413 28.00 -10.47 -13.46
CA HIS A 413 28.11 -11.92 -13.60
C HIS A 413 28.91 -12.44 -12.40
N LEU A 414 28.19 -12.81 -11.36
CA LEU A 414 28.77 -13.15 -10.05
C LEU A 414 28.50 -14.61 -9.72
N ALA A 415 29.55 -15.32 -9.34
CA ALA A 415 29.50 -16.65 -8.79
C ALA A 415 30.09 -16.65 -7.37
N ALA A 416 30.08 -17.80 -6.70
CA ALA A 416 30.72 -17.95 -5.40
C ALA A 416 32.18 -17.46 -5.43
N GLY A 417 32.53 -16.65 -4.44
CA GLY A 417 33.83 -15.98 -4.34
C GLY A 417 33.71 -14.51 -3.99
N THR A 418 34.78 -13.76 -4.17
CA THR A 418 34.81 -12.33 -3.86
C THR A 418 35.11 -11.48 -5.08
N LEU A 419 34.33 -10.42 -5.28
CA LEU A 419 34.61 -9.34 -6.23
C LEU A 419 35.15 -8.14 -5.45
N VAL A 420 36.41 -7.75 -5.72
CA VAL A 420 37.00 -6.51 -5.19
C VAL A 420 36.84 -5.40 -6.22
N ILE A 421 36.21 -4.30 -5.81
CA ILE A 421 35.92 -3.15 -6.68
C ILE A 421 36.79 -1.97 -6.23
N THR A 422 37.64 -1.47 -7.11
CA THR A 422 38.48 -0.30 -6.89
C THR A 422 38.05 0.92 -7.73
N GLY A 423 38.55 2.09 -7.39
CA GLY A 423 38.25 3.35 -8.06
C GLY A 423 38.21 4.52 -7.08
N SER A 424 38.14 5.73 -7.60
CA SER A 424 38.09 6.94 -6.80
C SER A 424 36.76 7.09 -6.03
N ASN A 425 36.71 8.02 -5.08
CA ASN A 425 35.45 8.44 -4.47
C ASN A 425 34.56 9.07 -5.56
N MET A 426 33.24 8.89 -5.45
CA MET A 426 32.23 9.36 -6.41
C MET A 426 32.19 8.61 -7.76
N SER A 427 33.08 7.63 -8.01
CA SER A 427 33.13 6.89 -9.30
C SER A 427 31.94 5.92 -9.50
N GLY A 428 31.14 5.62 -8.47
CA GLY A 428 29.96 4.77 -8.59
C GLY A 428 30.03 3.41 -7.88
N LYS A 429 31.13 3.06 -7.18
CA LYS A 429 31.34 1.78 -6.47
C LYS A 429 30.20 1.40 -5.55
N THR A 430 29.87 2.29 -4.59
CA THR A 430 28.81 2.09 -3.61
C THR A 430 27.44 2.02 -4.28
N THR A 431 27.22 2.82 -5.33
CA THR A 431 25.96 2.83 -6.10
C THR A 431 25.73 1.50 -6.80
N TYR A 432 26.77 0.94 -7.45
CA TYR A 432 26.71 -0.36 -8.11
C TYR A 432 26.34 -1.47 -7.11
N MET A 433 27.02 -1.52 -5.98
CA MET A 433 26.77 -2.52 -4.94
C MET A 433 25.35 -2.39 -4.37
N ARG A 434 24.89 -1.16 -4.10
CA ARG A 434 23.52 -0.89 -3.68
C ARG A 434 22.49 -1.26 -4.75
N THR A 435 22.82 -1.08 -6.04
CA THR A 435 21.94 -1.48 -7.14
C THR A 435 21.67 -2.98 -7.11
N LEU A 436 22.70 -3.81 -6.96
CA LEU A 436 22.53 -5.26 -6.88
C LEU A 436 21.77 -5.66 -5.62
N GLY A 437 22.11 -5.07 -4.47
CA GLY A 437 21.42 -5.32 -3.20
C GLY A 437 19.95 -4.93 -3.22
N SER A 438 19.62 -3.74 -3.74
CA SER A 438 18.24 -3.24 -3.79
C SER A 438 17.38 -4.01 -4.81
N ASN A 439 17.93 -4.39 -5.98
CA ASN A 439 17.22 -5.26 -6.91
C ASN A 439 17.01 -6.66 -6.34
N THR A 440 17.93 -7.19 -5.52
CA THR A 440 17.73 -8.44 -4.79
C THR A 440 16.59 -8.32 -3.78
N VAL A 441 16.47 -7.18 -3.07
CA VAL A 441 15.34 -6.91 -2.15
C VAL A 441 14.02 -6.85 -2.93
N LEU A 442 13.98 -6.16 -4.07
CA LEU A 442 12.80 -6.12 -4.96
C LEU A 442 12.41 -7.51 -5.44
N ALA A 443 13.41 -8.34 -5.82
CA ALA A 443 13.19 -9.72 -6.23
C ALA A 443 12.46 -10.52 -5.13
N TYR A 444 12.93 -10.46 -3.89
CA TYR A 444 12.29 -11.18 -2.78
C TYR A 444 10.93 -10.61 -2.38
N ALA A 445 10.69 -9.33 -2.61
CA ALA A 445 9.38 -8.73 -2.42
C ALA A 445 8.35 -9.22 -3.46
N GLY A 446 8.79 -9.77 -4.60
CA GLY A 446 7.95 -10.16 -5.72
C GLY A 446 7.69 -9.02 -6.71
N ALA A 447 8.52 -7.98 -6.68
CA ALA A 447 8.47 -6.87 -7.63
C ALA A 447 9.26 -7.18 -8.92
N PRO A 448 8.99 -6.46 -10.02
CA PRO A 448 9.97 -6.32 -11.08
C PRO A 448 11.23 -5.66 -10.56
N VAL A 449 12.37 -5.94 -11.17
CA VAL A 449 13.67 -5.31 -10.91
C VAL A 449 14.07 -4.38 -12.07
N CYS A 450 14.94 -3.43 -11.80
CA CYS A 450 15.43 -2.47 -12.78
C CYS A 450 16.63 -3.06 -13.54
N ALA A 451 16.37 -3.95 -14.47
CA ALA A 451 17.36 -4.63 -15.32
C ALA A 451 16.65 -5.19 -16.55
N SER A 452 17.39 -5.45 -17.65
CA SER A 452 16.87 -6.17 -18.80
C SER A 452 16.81 -7.69 -18.57
N SER A 453 17.72 -8.22 -17.74
CA SER A 453 17.73 -9.59 -17.24
C SER A 453 18.24 -9.63 -15.81
N PHE A 454 17.65 -10.48 -14.97
CA PHE A 454 18.08 -10.66 -13.58
C PHE A 454 17.78 -12.09 -13.13
N ALA A 455 18.82 -12.85 -12.83
CA ALA A 455 18.71 -14.21 -12.32
C ALA A 455 19.58 -14.37 -11.07
N LEU A 456 19.05 -15.02 -10.03
CA LEU A 456 19.80 -15.18 -8.78
C LEU A 456 19.45 -16.49 -8.06
N THR A 457 20.46 -17.10 -7.46
CA THR A 457 20.23 -18.11 -6.42
C THR A 457 19.67 -17.45 -5.17
N PRO A 458 18.69 -18.04 -4.47
CA PRO A 458 18.16 -17.48 -3.24
C PRO A 458 19.22 -17.37 -2.14
N MET A 459 19.63 -16.16 -1.77
CA MET A 459 20.72 -15.84 -0.85
C MET A 459 20.27 -14.91 0.27
N ALA A 460 20.80 -15.11 1.49
CA ALA A 460 20.64 -14.15 2.58
C ALA A 460 21.52 -12.92 2.31
N VAL A 461 20.93 -11.72 2.39
CA VAL A 461 21.65 -10.46 2.14
C VAL A 461 22.23 -9.91 3.44
N TYR A 462 23.55 -9.68 3.44
CA TYR A 462 24.31 -9.04 4.51
C TYR A 462 25.05 -7.81 3.99
N THR A 463 25.04 -6.74 4.79
CA THR A 463 25.64 -5.48 4.37
C THR A 463 26.49 -4.85 5.45
N SER A 464 27.54 -4.14 5.05
CA SER A 464 28.33 -3.22 5.86
C SER A 464 28.72 -2.03 4.98
N ILE A 465 27.77 -1.07 4.80
CA ILE A 465 27.92 0.07 3.90
C ILE A 465 27.93 1.39 4.67
N GLN A 466 26.88 1.64 5.47
CA GLN A 466 26.78 2.85 6.28
C GLN A 466 26.96 2.51 7.74
N ILE A 467 28.09 2.91 8.30
CA ILE A 467 28.35 2.77 9.73
C ILE A 467 28.35 4.16 10.34
N SER A 468 27.52 4.39 11.34
CA SER A 468 27.54 5.58 12.17
C SER A 468 28.15 5.28 13.51
N ASP A 469 28.88 6.23 14.06
CA ASP A 469 29.27 6.22 15.45
C ASP A 469 28.01 6.14 16.32
N ASP A 470 27.99 5.21 17.25
CA ASP A 470 27.04 5.20 18.35
C ASP A 470 27.67 5.91 19.54
N LEU A 471 27.62 7.24 19.51
CA LEU A 471 28.15 8.08 20.59
C LEU A 471 27.47 7.79 21.93
N ALA A 472 26.20 7.37 21.91
CA ALA A 472 25.46 7.03 23.11
C ALA A 472 25.89 5.67 23.70
N GLY A 473 26.29 4.72 22.84
CA GLY A 473 26.79 3.40 23.25
C GLY A 473 28.31 3.33 23.45
N GLY A 474 29.08 4.41 23.17
CA GLY A 474 30.53 4.43 23.26
C GLY A 474 31.23 3.48 22.28
N ILE A 475 30.58 3.10 21.18
CA ILE A 475 31.08 2.16 20.19
C ILE A 475 31.68 2.95 19.03
N SER A 476 32.99 2.76 18.78
CA SER A 476 33.65 3.32 17.60
C SER A 476 33.12 2.69 16.32
N THR A 477 33.15 3.43 15.19
CA THR A 477 32.80 2.93 13.84
C THR A 477 33.52 1.62 13.51
N PHE A 478 34.81 1.54 13.82
CA PHE A 478 35.63 0.34 13.59
C PHE A 478 35.10 -0.88 14.37
N TYR A 479 34.77 -0.72 15.64
CA TYR A 479 34.25 -1.84 16.46
C TYR A 479 32.85 -2.27 15.99
N ALA A 480 32.00 -1.33 15.60
CA ALA A 480 30.69 -1.62 15.01
C ALA A 480 30.82 -2.43 13.70
N GLU A 481 31.81 -2.09 12.86
CA GLU A 481 32.14 -2.84 11.64
C GLU A 481 32.61 -4.26 11.94
N LEU A 482 33.53 -4.42 12.89
CA LEU A 482 33.99 -5.75 13.35
C LEU A 482 32.81 -6.63 13.79
N LEU A 483 31.87 -6.08 14.55
CA LEU A 483 30.67 -6.82 14.98
C LEU A 483 29.78 -7.24 13.80
N ARG A 484 29.66 -6.42 12.75
CA ARG A 484 28.93 -6.78 11.53
C ARG A 484 29.62 -7.92 10.78
N ILE A 485 30.94 -7.83 10.57
CA ILE A 485 31.73 -8.87 9.91
C ILE A 485 31.70 -10.17 10.74
N LYS A 486 31.81 -10.10 12.07
CA LYS A 486 31.64 -11.25 12.96
C LYS A 486 30.30 -11.95 12.74
N LYS A 487 29.19 -11.20 12.65
CA LYS A 487 27.86 -11.77 12.36
C LYS A 487 27.79 -12.44 10.98
N MET A 488 28.44 -11.88 9.96
CA MET A 488 28.54 -12.50 8.64
C MET A 488 29.29 -13.84 8.72
N MET A 489 30.42 -13.88 9.43
CA MET A 489 31.19 -15.10 9.67
C MET A 489 30.42 -16.15 10.49
N GLU A 490 29.65 -15.73 11.49
CA GLU A 490 28.81 -16.65 12.28
C GLU A 490 27.70 -17.27 11.44
N TYR A 491 27.08 -16.49 10.55
CA TYR A 491 26.05 -17.00 9.65
C TYR A 491 26.64 -17.92 8.57
N SER A 492 27.81 -17.61 8.05
CA SER A 492 28.48 -18.42 7.04
C SER A 492 28.74 -19.87 7.47
N LYS A 493 28.96 -20.10 8.81
CA LYS A 493 29.08 -21.44 9.37
C LYS A 493 27.86 -22.34 9.13
N ARG A 494 26.71 -21.76 8.75
CA ARG A 494 25.50 -22.52 8.43
C ARG A 494 25.51 -23.13 7.02
N GLY A 495 26.52 -22.81 6.20
CA GLY A 495 26.65 -23.30 4.82
C GLY A 495 25.54 -22.88 3.87
N LYS A 496 24.74 -21.85 4.24
CA LYS A 496 23.62 -21.36 3.40
C LYS A 496 24.07 -20.25 2.47
N PRO A 497 23.49 -20.16 1.24
CA PRO A 497 23.85 -19.13 0.30
C PRO A 497 23.73 -17.71 0.87
N MET A 498 24.76 -16.89 0.62
CA MET A 498 24.88 -15.51 1.09
C MET A 498 25.28 -14.55 -0.01
N LEU A 499 24.71 -13.34 0.01
CA LEU A 499 25.20 -12.16 -0.69
C LEU A 499 25.72 -11.17 0.35
N ILE A 500 27.02 -10.89 0.32
CA ILE A 500 27.71 -10.03 1.26
C ILE A 500 28.17 -8.77 0.53
N LEU A 501 27.80 -7.60 1.04
CA LEU A 501 28.10 -6.29 0.46
C LEU A 501 28.85 -5.43 1.49
N ILE A 502 30.12 -5.14 1.25
CA ILE A 502 30.98 -4.38 2.17
C ILE A 502 31.57 -3.19 1.44
N ASP A 503 31.31 -1.99 1.94
CA ASP A 503 31.82 -0.74 1.39
C ASP A 503 32.97 -0.20 2.27
N GLU A 504 34.16 -0.03 1.67
CA GLU A 504 35.36 0.48 2.31
C GLU A 504 35.69 -0.24 3.64
N ILE A 505 36.07 -1.53 3.52
CA ILE A 505 36.31 -2.40 4.68
C ILE A 505 37.33 -1.81 5.68
N PHE A 506 36.97 -1.73 6.96
CA PHE A 506 37.76 -1.25 8.10
C PHE A 506 38.24 0.20 8.01
N ARG A 507 37.35 1.11 7.56
CA ARG A 507 37.64 2.54 7.37
C ARG A 507 38.12 3.28 8.61
N GLY A 508 37.81 2.80 9.82
CA GLY A 508 38.05 3.48 11.10
C GLY A 508 39.36 3.18 11.81
N THR A 509 40.38 2.58 11.14
CA THR A 509 41.70 2.26 11.75
C THR A 509 42.87 2.72 10.89
N ASN A 510 44.12 2.56 11.43
CA ASN A 510 45.33 2.91 10.69
C ASN A 510 45.49 2.04 9.43
N SER A 511 46.22 2.52 8.42
CA SER A 511 46.31 1.89 7.10
C SER A 511 46.96 0.48 7.15
N ALA A 512 47.98 0.25 7.99
CA ALA A 512 48.67 -1.05 8.09
C ALA A 512 47.74 -2.12 8.69
N ASP A 513 47.11 -1.82 9.83
CA ASP A 513 46.19 -2.75 10.51
C ASP A 513 44.93 -2.99 9.67
N ARG A 514 44.46 -1.96 8.94
CA ARG A 514 43.32 -2.05 8.01
C ARG A 514 43.57 -3.08 6.92
N ILE A 515 44.72 -3.01 6.22
CA ILE A 515 45.05 -3.92 5.12
C ILE A 515 45.16 -5.37 5.65
N VAL A 516 45.84 -5.58 6.78
CA VAL A 516 45.99 -6.91 7.37
C VAL A 516 44.61 -7.48 7.77
N GLY A 517 43.81 -6.68 8.48
CA GLY A 517 42.46 -7.09 8.89
C GLY A 517 41.54 -7.36 7.71
N ALA A 518 41.56 -6.50 6.69
CA ALA A 518 40.75 -6.65 5.49
C ALA A 518 41.12 -7.90 4.69
N ARG A 519 42.40 -8.17 4.50
CA ARG A 519 42.88 -9.41 3.85
C ARG A 519 42.37 -10.67 4.53
N GLU A 520 42.48 -10.73 5.87
CA GLU A 520 42.00 -11.86 6.63
C GLU A 520 40.47 -11.99 6.60
N ALA A 521 39.74 -10.88 6.72
CA ALA A 521 38.28 -10.87 6.59
C ALA A 521 37.81 -11.36 5.22
N ILE A 522 38.42 -10.87 4.13
CA ILE A 522 38.09 -11.30 2.76
C ILE A 522 38.38 -12.81 2.61
N ARG A 523 39.53 -13.30 3.03
CA ARG A 523 39.84 -14.73 2.99
C ARG A 523 38.76 -15.58 3.67
N ARG A 524 38.31 -15.16 4.85
CA ARG A 524 37.29 -15.89 5.64
C ARG A 524 35.89 -15.77 5.07
N LEU A 525 35.57 -14.70 4.32
CA LEU A 525 34.27 -14.48 3.69
C LEU A 525 34.23 -14.96 2.23
N THR A 526 35.37 -15.34 1.66
CA THR A 526 35.44 -15.96 0.33
C THR A 526 35.14 -17.46 0.46
N LEU A 527 33.87 -17.81 0.31
CA LEU A 527 33.33 -19.13 0.60
C LEU A 527 32.60 -19.70 -0.62
N PRO A 528 32.54 -21.04 -0.80
CA PRO A 528 31.85 -21.66 -1.92
C PRO A 528 30.33 -21.46 -1.91
N HIS A 529 29.77 -20.97 -0.80
CA HIS A 529 28.36 -20.65 -0.63
C HIS A 529 28.09 -19.14 -0.43
N ALA A 530 29.08 -18.29 -0.76
CA ALA A 530 28.90 -16.83 -0.66
C ALA A 530 29.37 -16.10 -1.91
N ILE A 531 28.62 -15.09 -2.30
CA ILE A 531 29.05 -14.03 -3.21
C ILE A 531 29.40 -12.84 -2.31
N THR A 532 30.65 -12.41 -2.32
CA THR A 532 31.12 -11.27 -1.53
C THR A 532 31.55 -10.15 -2.45
N ILE A 533 31.02 -8.95 -2.28
CA ILE A 533 31.43 -7.73 -3.00
C ILE A 533 32.06 -6.79 -1.98
N VAL A 534 33.30 -6.40 -2.23
CA VAL A 534 34.03 -5.46 -1.37
C VAL A 534 34.50 -4.29 -2.20
N THR A 535 34.18 -3.08 -1.78
CA THR A 535 34.81 -1.87 -2.35
C THR A 535 35.98 -1.43 -1.50
N THR A 536 37.02 -0.92 -2.11
CA THR A 536 38.21 -0.47 -1.40
C THR A 536 39.02 0.53 -2.22
N HIS A 537 39.84 1.31 -1.51
CA HIS A 537 40.94 2.12 -2.10
C HIS A 537 42.30 1.45 -1.94
N ASP A 538 42.39 0.34 -1.18
CA ASP A 538 43.63 -0.38 -0.93
C ASP A 538 43.88 -1.39 -2.04
N PHE A 539 44.82 -1.06 -2.93
CA PHE A 539 45.15 -1.88 -4.11
C PHE A 539 45.76 -3.23 -3.76
N GLU A 540 46.34 -3.37 -2.55
CA GLU A 540 46.93 -4.61 -2.04
C GLU A 540 45.87 -5.71 -1.87
N LEU A 541 44.60 -5.34 -1.69
CA LEU A 541 43.52 -6.32 -1.61
C LEU A 541 43.19 -6.99 -2.95
N CYS A 542 43.58 -6.34 -4.08
CA CYS A 542 43.44 -6.91 -5.41
C CYS A 542 44.40 -8.07 -5.67
N ASP A 543 45.51 -8.13 -4.95
CA ASP A 543 46.55 -9.16 -5.13
C ASP A 543 46.20 -10.50 -4.46
N LEU A 544 45.12 -10.57 -3.63
CA LEU A 544 44.65 -11.80 -3.02
C LEU A 544 44.35 -12.93 -4.02
N GLY A 545 43.92 -12.57 -5.25
CA GLY A 545 43.74 -13.54 -6.34
C GLY A 545 45.02 -14.27 -6.74
N ARG A 546 46.18 -13.59 -6.64
CA ARG A 546 47.51 -14.20 -6.90
C ARG A 546 47.95 -15.14 -5.79
N GLU A 547 47.37 -15.06 -4.60
CA GLU A 547 47.64 -15.90 -3.44
C GLU A 547 46.73 -17.13 -3.38
N GLY A 548 45.97 -17.43 -4.44
CA GLY A 548 45.09 -18.60 -4.52
C GLY A 548 43.72 -18.41 -3.88
N VAL A 549 43.35 -17.21 -3.43
CA VAL A 549 42.00 -16.89 -2.98
C VAL A 549 41.12 -16.61 -4.21
N PRO A 550 39.87 -17.16 -4.35
CA PRO A 550 38.99 -16.90 -5.49
C PRO A 550 38.45 -15.47 -5.46
N VAL A 551 39.31 -14.52 -5.84
CA VAL A 551 39.02 -13.08 -5.91
C VAL A 551 39.11 -12.62 -7.37
N ALA A 552 38.04 -12.03 -7.85
CA ALA A 552 37.98 -11.28 -9.09
C ALA A 552 38.11 -9.78 -8.79
N ASN A 553 38.71 -9.03 -9.74
CA ASN A 553 38.86 -7.59 -9.60
C ASN A 553 38.05 -6.86 -10.65
N ALA A 554 37.43 -5.75 -10.23
CA ALA A 554 36.76 -4.79 -11.09
C ALA A 554 37.12 -3.37 -10.67
N HIS A 555 36.82 -2.39 -11.52
CA HIS A 555 37.10 -1.00 -11.22
C HIS A 555 36.13 -0.06 -11.92
N PHE A 556 36.07 1.14 -11.41
CA PHE A 556 35.50 2.32 -12.06
C PHE A 556 36.62 3.30 -12.38
N GLU A 557 36.57 3.91 -13.56
CA GLU A 557 37.53 4.89 -14.01
C GLU A 557 36.93 6.27 -14.09
N GLU A 558 37.76 7.28 -13.89
CA GLU A 558 37.49 8.66 -14.21
C GLU A 558 38.18 9.05 -15.52
N HIS A 559 37.55 10.00 -16.20
CA HIS A 559 38.10 10.62 -17.42
C HIS A 559 38.33 12.10 -17.16
N TYR A 560 39.37 12.65 -17.74
CA TYR A 560 39.77 14.05 -17.59
C TYR A 560 39.54 14.79 -18.90
N GLU A 561 38.74 15.86 -18.87
CA GLU A 561 38.58 16.79 -19.98
C GLU A 561 38.94 18.20 -19.51
N GLY A 562 40.15 18.66 -19.84
CA GLY A 562 40.71 19.91 -19.32
C GLY A 562 40.74 19.88 -17.78
N ASP A 563 40.11 20.86 -17.12
CA ASP A 563 40.04 20.96 -15.65
C ASP A 563 38.85 20.24 -15.02
N LYS A 564 38.14 19.39 -15.79
CA LYS A 564 36.96 18.67 -15.27
C LYS A 564 37.21 17.19 -15.15
N ILE A 565 36.76 16.63 -14.01
CA ILE A 565 36.73 15.17 -13.82
C ILE A 565 35.34 14.69 -14.22
N LEU A 566 35.29 13.75 -15.14
CA LEU A 566 34.07 13.12 -15.61
C LEU A 566 34.06 11.66 -15.19
N PHE A 567 32.87 11.17 -14.79
CA PHE A 567 32.64 9.78 -14.43
C PHE A 567 31.62 9.18 -15.40
N ASP A 568 31.96 8.08 -16.05
CA ASP A 568 31.03 7.35 -16.91
C ASP A 568 30.15 6.33 -16.11
N PHE A 569 30.52 6.09 -14.85
CA PHE A 569 29.86 5.15 -13.94
C PHE A 569 29.73 3.72 -14.47
N LYS A 570 30.68 3.32 -15.37
CA LYS A 570 30.74 1.97 -15.94
C LYS A 570 31.74 1.10 -15.19
N ILE A 571 31.29 -0.10 -14.77
CA ILE A 571 32.19 -1.10 -14.18
C ILE A 571 33.02 -1.78 -15.28
N ARG A 572 34.32 -1.98 -15.00
CA ARG A 572 35.28 -2.65 -15.89
C ARG A 572 36.01 -3.76 -15.16
N THR A 573 36.41 -4.79 -15.87
CA THR A 573 37.19 -5.90 -15.30
C THR A 573 38.62 -5.47 -15.02
N GLY A 574 39.21 -6.04 -13.96
CA GLY A 574 40.59 -5.77 -13.58
C GLY A 574 40.74 -4.68 -12.50
N ARG A 575 41.96 -4.38 -12.13
CA ARG A 575 42.33 -3.39 -11.12
C ARG A 575 42.42 -1.98 -11.74
N CYS A 576 41.98 -0.96 -11.02
CA CYS A 576 42.17 0.44 -11.38
C CYS A 576 43.66 0.78 -11.52
N ARG A 577 44.01 1.50 -12.58
CA ARG A 577 45.40 1.91 -12.87
C ARG A 577 45.65 3.39 -12.64
N THR A 578 44.63 4.19 -12.46
CA THR A 578 44.70 5.64 -12.27
C THR A 578 44.77 6.02 -10.79
N THR A 579 45.63 6.95 -10.44
CA THR A 579 45.72 7.57 -9.09
C THR A 579 45.36 9.04 -9.20
N ASN A 580 44.19 9.39 -8.66
CA ASN A 580 43.59 10.73 -8.73
C ASN A 580 44.29 11.81 -7.91
N ALA A 581 44.95 11.44 -6.81
CA ALA A 581 45.39 12.38 -5.81
C ALA A 581 46.39 13.41 -6.37
N GLN A 582 47.34 12.96 -7.21
CA GLN A 582 48.33 13.87 -7.76
C GLN A 582 47.75 14.89 -8.76
N TYR A 583 46.78 14.46 -9.57
CA TYR A 583 46.12 15.35 -10.52
C TYR A 583 45.27 16.41 -9.80
N LEU A 584 44.50 16.00 -8.79
CA LEU A 584 43.71 16.91 -7.99
C LEU A 584 44.57 17.91 -7.19
N LEU A 585 45.74 17.47 -6.70
CA LEU A 585 46.67 18.35 -6.00
C LEU A 585 47.31 19.37 -6.95
N ARG A 586 47.55 19.01 -8.20
CA ARG A 586 48.01 19.96 -9.24
C ARG A 586 46.90 20.95 -9.60
N MET A 587 45.68 20.48 -9.85
CA MET A 587 44.57 21.37 -10.14
C MET A 587 44.26 22.36 -9.00
N ALA A 588 44.41 21.92 -7.74
CA ALA A 588 44.25 22.76 -6.59
C ALA A 588 45.44 23.72 -6.36
N GLY A 589 46.48 23.67 -7.21
CA GLY A 589 47.67 24.49 -7.03
C GLY A 589 48.53 24.11 -5.82
N ILE A 590 48.30 22.93 -5.23
CA ILE A 590 49.03 22.43 -4.04
C ILE A 590 50.34 21.73 -4.47
N MET A 591 50.36 21.15 -5.64
CA MET A 591 51.59 20.59 -6.26
C MET A 591 51.95 21.43 -7.49
N GLY A 592 53.23 21.82 -7.59
CA GLY A 592 53.78 22.40 -8.81
C GLY A 592 53.82 21.39 -9.94
N ASP A 593 53.96 21.89 -11.18
CA ASP A 593 54.08 21.07 -12.41
C ASP A 593 55.24 20.09 -12.38
#